data_d7c140f803aefbb485829bb0e6bf17d9
#
_entry.id   d7c140f803aefbb485829bb0e6bf17d9
#
_cell.length_a   1.000
_cell.length_b   1.000
_cell.length_c   1.000
_cell.angle_alpha   90.00
_cell.angle_beta   90.00
_cell.angle_gamma   90.00
#
_symmetry.space_group_name_H-M   'P 1'
#
loop_
_entity.id
_entity.type
_entity.pdbx_description
1 polymer ?
#
loop_
_entity_poly.entity_id
_entity_poly.type
_entity_poly.pdbx_seq_one_letter_code
_entity_poly.pdbx_strand_id
1 'polypeptide(L)'
;FVFAQNAEVSVRQVQAAVYEWLPPELRKTSRSKGHYVSYKRQTGFAGSSIILNESQIVFKHYSQFQQDQSILEGSELGSFEENDAPNWGVWLDEYLLGPELIDTLRFRLATRNAKMLLTFTPIYGYTATVREFLHQAETEEQIKAELLNGERVPVTQRSKLRDASVIYFHSQNNPFGGYERIKSDLAGRPREEILTRAYGVPVRSSTTVFPMFSRESNVVKHDEIPTTDVTCYQLIDPGGSKNWCCLWVAVDASGSWWIYREYPDDQDWAVWKEGSWSPGPGARGRGLGIRDYVKLFYTMEGGTVTEHDDGRITTDTTLHGETIQERIIDPRMCKIQTPSKDGGSESILSNMDDYDFICLPALIPGGDRGHEIEQGLQAMNNLMAYDRSKPVDSINRPRFYVSEKCANLITAMAEYDLEGGLKMPWKDFIDCARYGAVTGIYHGEEFTEAPAQVQLPSYGAPKRSNADWR
;
A
#
# COMPACT_ATOMS: atom_id res chain seq x y z
N PHE A 1 -13.87 26.84 -3.09
CA PHE A 1 -12.53 27.15 -2.57
C PHE A 1 -11.47 26.78 -3.59
N VAL A 2 -10.40 27.59 -3.64
CA VAL A 2 -9.23 27.33 -4.48
C VAL A 2 -8.00 27.30 -3.57
N PHE A 3 -7.29 26.19 -3.57
CA PHE A 3 -6.11 26.00 -2.74
C PHE A 3 -4.82 26.02 -3.56
N ALA A 4 -3.79 26.63 -3.01
CA ALA A 4 -2.42 26.62 -3.54
C ALA A 4 -1.44 26.17 -2.45
N GLN A 5 -0.18 25.90 -2.83
CA GLN A 5 0.83 25.42 -1.89
C GLN A 5 1.05 26.38 -0.69
N ASN A 6 1.19 27.66 -0.97
CA ASN A 6 1.39 28.71 0.03
C ASN A 6 0.81 30.05 -0.44
N ALA A 7 0.87 31.07 0.40
CA ALA A 7 0.32 32.40 0.09
C ALA A 7 0.98 33.05 -1.14
N GLU A 8 2.29 32.89 -1.32
CA GLU A 8 3.03 33.51 -2.43
C GLU A 8 2.62 32.86 -3.76
N VAL A 9 2.57 31.52 -3.83
CA VAL A 9 2.11 30.77 -5.02
C VAL A 9 0.65 31.11 -5.32
N SER A 10 -0.22 31.21 -4.28
CA SER A 10 -1.60 31.62 -4.45
C SER A 10 -1.70 32.97 -5.16
N VAL A 11 -0.98 33.99 -4.67
CA VAL A 11 -1.06 35.36 -5.23
C VAL A 11 -0.41 35.45 -6.61
N ARG A 12 0.78 34.89 -6.77
CA ARG A 12 1.59 35.07 -8.00
C ARG A 12 1.16 34.21 -9.17
N GLN A 13 0.60 33.05 -8.89
CA GLN A 13 0.26 32.07 -9.93
C GLN A 13 -1.25 31.87 -10.02
N VAL A 14 -1.89 31.32 -8.98
CA VAL A 14 -3.27 30.89 -9.05
C VAL A 14 -4.23 32.07 -9.20
N GLN A 15 -4.13 33.09 -8.32
CA GLN A 15 -4.99 34.26 -8.39
C GLN A 15 -4.72 35.11 -9.64
N ALA A 16 -3.46 35.16 -10.09
CA ALA A 16 -3.11 35.84 -11.34
C ALA A 16 -3.76 35.16 -12.54
N ALA A 17 -3.65 33.82 -12.63
CA ALA A 17 -4.28 33.05 -13.68
C ALA A 17 -5.80 33.22 -13.67
N VAL A 18 -6.44 33.09 -12.49
CA VAL A 18 -7.88 33.31 -12.38
C VAL A 18 -8.27 34.69 -12.85
N TYR A 19 -7.54 35.76 -12.49
CA TYR A 19 -7.81 37.11 -12.97
C TYR A 19 -7.66 37.25 -14.49
N GLU A 20 -6.63 36.65 -15.07
CA GLU A 20 -6.40 36.66 -16.52
C GLU A 20 -7.49 35.91 -17.31
N TRP A 21 -8.04 34.86 -16.73
CA TRP A 21 -9.10 34.07 -17.36
C TRP A 21 -10.49 34.66 -17.16
N LEU A 22 -10.68 35.56 -16.17
CA LEU A 22 -11.95 36.24 -16.03
C LEU A 22 -12.29 37.04 -17.30
N PRO A 23 -13.53 36.96 -17.80
CA PRO A 23 -14.01 37.81 -18.85
C PRO A 23 -13.78 39.29 -18.50
N PRO A 24 -13.41 40.16 -19.46
CA PRO A 24 -13.11 41.58 -19.20
C PRO A 24 -14.20 42.32 -18.43
N GLU A 25 -15.46 41.97 -18.66
CA GLU A 25 -16.65 42.56 -18.00
C GLU A 25 -16.73 42.20 -16.53
N LEU A 26 -16.16 41.07 -16.09
CA LEU A 26 -16.13 40.63 -14.71
C LEU A 26 -14.86 41.05 -13.93
N ARG A 27 -13.88 41.67 -14.62
CA ARG A 27 -12.64 42.11 -13.96
C ARG A 27 -12.76 43.36 -13.13
N LYS A 28 -13.91 44.04 -13.16
CA LYS A 28 -14.18 45.27 -12.42
C LYS A 28 -15.39 45.07 -11.54
N THR A 29 -15.33 45.63 -10.32
CA THR A 29 -16.47 45.65 -9.40
C THR A 29 -17.66 46.33 -10.03
N SER A 30 -18.81 45.70 -9.99
CA SER A 30 -20.10 46.28 -10.41
C SER A 30 -21.19 45.91 -9.39
N ARG A 31 -21.56 46.88 -8.56
CA ARG A 31 -22.60 46.69 -7.53
C ARG A 31 -23.95 46.34 -8.12
N SER A 32 -24.30 46.94 -9.27
CA SER A 32 -25.58 46.68 -9.94
C SER A 32 -25.67 45.27 -10.52
N LYS A 33 -24.54 44.59 -10.75
CA LYS A 33 -24.47 43.23 -11.27
C LYS A 33 -24.09 42.21 -10.19
N GLY A 34 -24.00 42.60 -8.94
CA GLY A 34 -23.71 41.71 -7.82
C GLY A 34 -22.30 41.11 -7.84
N HIS A 35 -21.33 41.72 -8.52
CA HIS A 35 -19.99 41.23 -8.51
C HIS A 35 -18.97 42.21 -7.93
N TYR A 36 -18.01 41.65 -7.16
CA TYR A 36 -16.98 42.41 -6.45
C TYR A 36 -15.62 41.78 -6.74
N VAL A 37 -14.83 42.43 -7.61
CA VAL A 37 -13.50 42.00 -8.03
C VAL A 37 -12.53 43.16 -7.82
N SER A 38 -11.57 42.99 -6.91
CA SER A 38 -10.51 43.96 -6.66
C SER A 38 -9.18 43.19 -6.65
N TYR A 39 -8.39 43.34 -7.70
CA TYR A 39 -7.15 42.63 -7.90
C TYR A 39 -5.96 43.57 -8.03
N LYS A 40 -4.85 43.21 -7.39
CA LYS A 40 -3.54 43.84 -7.56
C LYS A 40 -2.49 42.77 -7.78
N ARG A 41 -1.63 42.95 -8.79
CA ARG A 41 -0.62 41.95 -9.16
C ARG A 41 0.32 41.55 -8.00
N GLN A 42 0.56 42.47 -7.09
CA GLN A 42 1.49 42.25 -5.96
C GLN A 42 0.82 41.56 -4.75
N THR A 43 -0.48 41.75 -4.54
CA THR A 43 -1.18 41.28 -3.34
C THR A 43 -2.35 40.34 -3.64
N GLY A 44 -2.64 40.08 -4.92
CA GLY A 44 -3.75 39.24 -5.35
C GLY A 44 -5.12 39.93 -5.17
N PHE A 45 -6.16 39.12 -5.00
CA PHE A 45 -7.50 39.58 -4.77
C PHE A 45 -7.65 40.11 -3.34
N ALA A 46 -8.35 41.25 -3.18
CA ALA A 46 -8.61 41.83 -1.87
C ALA A 46 -9.41 40.86 -0.98
N GLY A 47 -8.92 40.63 0.23
CA GLY A 47 -9.52 39.65 1.15
C GLY A 47 -9.39 38.19 0.67
N SER A 48 -8.46 37.92 -0.25
CA SER A 48 -8.28 36.57 -0.84
C SER A 48 -9.59 35.96 -1.34
N SER A 49 -10.48 36.79 -1.90
CA SER A 49 -11.77 36.33 -2.42
C SER A 49 -12.30 37.21 -3.55
N ILE A 50 -13.19 36.66 -4.34
CA ILE A 50 -13.98 37.35 -5.33
C ILE A 50 -15.44 36.91 -5.22
N ILE A 51 -16.37 37.84 -5.53
CA ILE A 51 -17.78 37.52 -5.64
C ILE A 51 -18.23 37.79 -7.07
N LEU A 52 -18.87 36.81 -7.67
CA LEU A 52 -19.37 36.82 -9.03
C LEU A 52 -20.83 36.36 -9.00
N ASN A 53 -21.78 37.23 -9.30
CA ASN A 53 -23.19 36.88 -9.36
C ASN A 53 -23.64 36.03 -8.18
N GLU A 54 -23.45 36.54 -6.95
CA GLU A 54 -23.79 35.88 -5.68
C GLU A 54 -22.91 34.66 -5.30
N SER A 55 -22.11 34.15 -6.24
CA SER A 55 -21.15 33.08 -5.94
C SER A 55 -19.83 33.65 -5.42
N GLN A 56 -19.29 33.08 -4.36
CA GLN A 56 -18.02 33.49 -3.77
C GLN A 56 -16.92 32.46 -4.07
N ILE A 57 -15.78 32.92 -4.61
CA ILE A 57 -14.57 32.14 -4.72
C ILE A 57 -13.60 32.62 -3.64
N VAL A 58 -13.15 31.74 -2.79
CA VAL A 58 -12.19 32.02 -1.71
C VAL A 58 -10.87 31.30 -1.99
N PHE A 59 -9.77 32.04 -1.93
CA PHE A 59 -8.44 31.52 -2.11
C PHE A 59 -7.81 31.20 -0.76
N LYS A 60 -7.37 29.96 -0.61
CA LYS A 60 -6.71 29.42 0.58
C LYS A 60 -5.36 28.80 0.19
N HIS A 61 -4.57 28.41 1.17
CA HIS A 61 -3.34 27.66 0.93
C HIS A 61 -3.18 26.53 1.95
N TYR A 62 -2.45 25.48 1.57
CA TYR A 62 -2.34 24.26 2.35
C TYR A 62 -1.71 24.47 3.73
N SER A 63 -0.76 25.41 3.85
CA SER A 63 -0.15 25.73 5.14
C SER A 63 -1.13 26.28 6.17
N GLN A 64 -2.23 26.92 5.75
CA GLN A 64 -3.29 27.34 6.68
C GLN A 64 -4.00 26.12 7.29
N PHE A 65 -4.33 25.13 6.47
CA PHE A 65 -4.95 23.91 6.95
C PHE A 65 -4.01 23.07 7.83
N GLN A 66 -2.72 23.04 7.51
CA GLN A 66 -1.72 22.36 8.34
C GLN A 66 -1.55 23.00 9.73
N GLN A 67 -1.70 24.32 9.83
CA GLN A 67 -1.65 25.05 11.09
C GLN A 67 -2.95 24.95 11.90
N ASP A 68 -4.07 24.99 11.22
CA ASP A 68 -5.40 24.96 11.83
C ASP A 68 -6.40 24.23 10.91
N GLN A 69 -6.71 22.99 11.26
CA GLN A 69 -7.67 22.18 10.50
C GLN A 69 -9.11 22.73 10.62
N SER A 70 -9.40 23.54 11.62
CA SER A 70 -10.74 24.13 11.85
C SER A 70 -11.10 25.21 10.83
N ILE A 71 -10.18 25.69 10.01
CA ILE A 71 -10.44 26.73 8.99
C ILE A 71 -11.55 26.39 7.98
N LEU A 72 -11.90 25.11 7.89
CA LEU A 72 -12.97 24.60 7.03
C LEU A 72 -14.27 24.34 7.78
N GLU A 73 -14.26 24.45 9.11
CA GLU A 73 -15.48 24.24 9.91
C GLU A 73 -16.57 25.24 9.57
N GLY A 74 -17.81 24.75 9.48
CA GLY A 74 -18.97 25.55 9.10
C GLY A 74 -19.03 25.99 7.63
N SER A 75 -18.04 25.60 6.80
CA SER A 75 -18.07 25.90 5.36
C SER A 75 -18.87 24.85 4.60
N GLU A 76 -19.80 25.27 3.79
CA GLU A 76 -20.49 24.44 2.80
C GLU A 76 -20.01 24.83 1.40
N LEU A 77 -19.71 23.84 0.58
CA LEU A 77 -19.02 24.04 -0.70
C LEU A 77 -19.89 23.58 -1.87
N GLY A 78 -19.98 24.43 -2.89
CA GLY A 78 -20.82 24.21 -4.06
C GLY A 78 -22.06 25.09 -4.07
N SER A 79 -22.87 24.98 -5.13
CA SER A 79 -24.14 25.71 -5.31
C SER A 79 -25.32 24.90 -4.77
N PHE A 80 -26.38 25.61 -4.32
CA PHE A 80 -27.68 25.01 -4.03
C PHE A 80 -28.55 24.86 -5.29
N GLU A 81 -28.24 25.60 -6.35
CA GLU A 81 -29.05 25.56 -7.55
C GLU A 81 -28.80 24.29 -8.37
N GLU A 82 -29.84 23.52 -8.60
CA GLU A 82 -29.86 22.47 -9.59
C GLU A 82 -29.95 23.11 -10.98
N ASN A 83 -28.81 23.31 -11.60
CA ASN A 83 -28.72 23.68 -13.00
C ASN A 83 -27.87 22.64 -13.76
N ASP A 84 -27.93 22.65 -15.09
CA ASP A 84 -27.19 21.72 -15.94
C ASP A 84 -25.67 21.90 -15.89
N ALA A 85 -25.16 22.91 -15.19
CA ALA A 85 -23.73 23.17 -15.03
C ALA A 85 -23.13 22.30 -13.93
N PRO A 86 -21.90 21.79 -14.11
CA PRO A 86 -21.21 21.05 -13.08
C PRO A 86 -21.06 21.87 -11.79
N ASN A 87 -21.52 21.31 -10.68
CA ASN A 87 -21.41 21.96 -9.37
C ASN A 87 -19.99 21.76 -8.80
N TRP A 88 -19.11 22.72 -9.02
CA TRP A 88 -17.73 22.69 -8.52
C TRP A 88 -17.62 23.40 -7.18
N GLY A 89 -17.13 22.70 -6.15
CA GLY A 89 -16.93 23.28 -4.82
C GLY A 89 -15.48 23.58 -4.47
N VAL A 90 -14.53 22.78 -4.98
CA VAL A 90 -13.12 22.88 -4.64
C VAL A 90 -12.22 22.62 -5.84
N TRP A 91 -11.16 23.42 -5.92
CA TRP A 91 -10.00 23.16 -6.74
C TRP A 91 -8.74 23.12 -5.86
N LEU A 92 -8.02 22.01 -5.88
CA LEU A 92 -6.74 21.79 -5.21
C LEU A 92 -5.63 21.80 -6.27
N ASP A 93 -4.82 22.85 -6.26
CA ASP A 93 -3.72 23.02 -7.23
C ASP A 93 -2.40 22.54 -6.63
N GLU A 94 -1.67 21.68 -7.39
CA GLU A 94 -0.41 21.04 -6.98
C GLU A 94 -0.51 20.35 -5.60
N TYR A 95 -1.63 19.63 -5.35
CA TYR A 95 -1.85 18.94 -4.08
C TYR A 95 -1.15 17.58 -4.08
N LEU A 96 -0.14 17.45 -3.22
CA LEU A 96 0.67 16.24 -3.05
C LEU A 96 0.76 15.79 -1.59
N LEU A 97 -0.01 16.41 -0.70
CA LEU A 97 -0.04 16.10 0.73
C LEU A 97 -0.95 14.88 1.02
N GLY A 98 -1.01 14.50 2.29
CA GLY A 98 -1.81 13.37 2.76
C GLY A 98 -3.33 13.53 2.56
N PRO A 99 -4.12 12.48 2.81
CA PRO A 99 -5.55 12.44 2.51
C PRO A 99 -6.43 13.32 3.43
N GLU A 100 -5.92 13.82 4.54
CA GLU A 100 -6.72 14.45 5.61
C GLU A 100 -7.52 15.66 5.13
N LEU A 101 -6.94 16.50 4.26
CA LEU A 101 -7.64 17.65 3.67
C LEU A 101 -8.74 17.16 2.73
N ILE A 102 -8.47 16.16 1.92
CA ILE A 102 -9.43 15.60 0.96
C ILE A 102 -10.63 15.02 1.70
N ASP A 103 -10.41 14.26 2.74
CA ASP A 103 -11.48 13.69 3.55
C ASP A 103 -12.34 14.77 4.20
N THR A 104 -11.72 15.79 4.78
CA THR A 104 -12.43 16.93 5.32
C THR A 104 -13.28 17.63 4.26
N LEU A 105 -12.74 17.84 3.07
CA LEU A 105 -13.45 18.51 1.96
C LEU A 105 -14.60 17.66 1.41
N ARG A 106 -14.46 16.33 1.34
CA ARG A 106 -15.54 15.43 0.91
C ARG A 106 -16.81 15.61 1.72
N PHE A 107 -16.70 15.69 3.05
CA PHE A 107 -17.85 15.95 3.90
C PHE A 107 -18.51 17.30 3.59
N ARG A 108 -17.71 18.33 3.28
CA ARG A 108 -18.23 19.67 2.95
C ARG A 108 -18.86 19.77 1.56
N LEU A 109 -18.42 18.92 0.64
CA LEU A 109 -18.95 18.82 -0.71
C LEU A 109 -20.24 17.98 -0.76
N ALA A 110 -20.34 16.98 0.12
CA ALA A 110 -21.46 16.05 0.14
C ALA A 110 -22.82 16.73 0.38
N THR A 111 -22.87 17.81 1.22
CA THR A 111 -24.11 18.54 1.52
C THR A 111 -24.77 19.18 0.31
N ARG A 112 -23.98 19.49 -0.72
CA ARG A 112 -24.43 20.15 -1.96
C ARG A 112 -24.17 19.33 -3.21
N ASN A 113 -23.79 18.06 -3.05
CA ASN A 113 -23.38 17.18 -4.16
C ASN A 113 -22.38 17.85 -5.10
N ALA A 114 -21.42 18.58 -4.53
CA ALA A 114 -20.43 19.32 -5.30
C ALA A 114 -19.19 18.49 -5.61
N LYS A 115 -18.53 18.84 -6.71
CA LYS A 115 -17.35 18.17 -7.23
C LYS A 115 -16.06 18.83 -6.75
N MET A 116 -14.98 18.03 -6.72
CA MET A 116 -13.63 18.47 -6.43
C MET A 116 -12.72 18.21 -7.65
N LEU A 117 -11.87 19.19 -7.92
CA LEU A 117 -10.82 19.09 -8.93
C LEU A 117 -9.45 19.10 -8.26
N LEU A 118 -8.61 18.13 -8.60
CA LEU A 118 -7.19 18.11 -8.24
C LEU A 118 -6.35 18.24 -9.50
N THR A 119 -5.39 19.16 -9.45
CA THR A 119 -4.40 19.33 -10.51
C THR A 119 -3.01 19.23 -9.90
N PHE A 120 -2.14 18.36 -10.44
CA PHE A 120 -0.77 18.21 -9.94
C PHE A 120 0.11 17.43 -10.93
N THR A 121 1.42 17.58 -10.77
CA THR A 121 2.42 16.73 -11.40
C THR A 121 2.89 15.69 -10.36
N PRO A 122 2.78 14.38 -10.60
CA PRO A 122 3.08 13.36 -9.60
C PRO A 122 4.59 13.12 -9.43
N ILE A 123 5.36 14.20 -9.15
CA ILE A 123 6.82 14.15 -9.03
C ILE A 123 7.32 13.30 -7.85
N TYR A 124 6.48 13.09 -6.85
CA TYR A 124 6.75 12.22 -5.71
C TYR A 124 6.19 10.79 -5.89
N GLY A 125 5.81 10.45 -7.14
CA GLY A 125 5.34 9.12 -7.48
C GLY A 125 3.96 8.78 -6.90
N TYR A 126 3.83 7.59 -6.37
CA TYR A 126 2.59 7.06 -5.80
C TYR A 126 2.41 7.48 -4.34
N THR A 127 2.04 8.73 -4.10
CA THR A 127 1.59 9.15 -2.76
C THR A 127 0.25 8.51 -2.41
N ALA A 128 -0.11 8.49 -1.12
CA ALA A 128 -1.40 7.97 -0.66
C ALA A 128 -2.58 8.62 -1.41
N THR A 129 -2.51 9.93 -1.65
CA THR A 129 -3.49 10.70 -2.42
C THR A 129 -3.58 10.24 -3.87
N VAL A 130 -2.43 10.14 -4.56
CA VAL A 130 -2.38 9.68 -5.97
C VAL A 130 -2.96 8.29 -6.10
N ARG A 131 -2.56 7.39 -5.22
CA ARG A 131 -3.05 6.02 -5.21
C ARG A 131 -4.56 5.94 -5.04
N GLU A 132 -5.11 6.68 -4.07
CA GLU A 132 -6.54 6.67 -3.80
C GLU A 132 -7.35 7.08 -5.03
N PHE A 133 -6.96 8.16 -5.72
CA PHE A 133 -7.65 8.60 -6.93
C PHE A 133 -7.48 7.63 -8.09
N LEU A 134 -6.28 7.08 -8.29
CA LEU A 134 -6.05 6.08 -9.32
C LEU A 134 -6.84 4.81 -9.05
N HIS A 135 -6.85 4.32 -7.80
CA HIS A 135 -7.62 3.14 -7.42
C HIS A 135 -9.13 3.37 -7.58
N GLN A 136 -9.64 4.54 -7.23
CA GLN A 136 -11.04 4.90 -7.45
C GLN A 136 -11.41 5.04 -8.93
N ALA A 137 -10.46 5.46 -9.76
CA ALA A 137 -10.62 5.58 -11.20
C ALA A 137 -10.21 4.31 -11.97
N GLU A 138 -9.67 3.30 -11.30
CA GLU A 138 -9.40 2.02 -11.94
C GLU A 138 -10.74 1.40 -12.35
N THR A 139 -11.04 1.30 -13.49
CA THR A 139 -10.70 0.58 -14.61
C THR A 139 -11.72 0.14 -15.61
N GLU A 140 -12.84 0.66 -15.78
CA GLU A 140 -13.71 0.11 -16.82
C GLU A 140 -13.43 0.73 -18.19
N GLU A 141 -12.83 1.92 -18.25
CA GLU A 141 -12.38 2.54 -19.48
C GLU A 141 -10.99 3.14 -19.30
N GLN A 142 -9.97 2.43 -19.75
CA GLN A 142 -8.64 2.99 -19.96
C GLN A 142 -8.47 3.37 -21.42
N ILE A 143 -8.51 4.65 -21.72
CA ILE A 143 -8.08 5.17 -23.02
C ILE A 143 -6.57 5.34 -22.94
N LYS A 144 -5.85 4.73 -23.89
CA LYS A 144 -4.38 4.74 -23.92
C LYS A 144 -3.87 5.48 -25.14
N ALA A 145 -2.83 6.28 -24.96
CA ALA A 145 -2.06 6.87 -26.07
C ALA A 145 -0.80 6.05 -26.33
N GLU A 146 -0.40 5.98 -27.59
CA GLU A 146 0.86 5.37 -28.00
C GLU A 146 1.97 6.42 -27.95
N LEU A 147 3.08 6.09 -27.29
CA LEU A 147 4.24 6.94 -27.16
C LEU A 147 5.24 6.71 -28.29
N LEU A 148 6.24 7.59 -28.39
CA LEU A 148 7.29 7.59 -29.41
C LEU A 148 8.08 6.28 -29.50
N ASN A 149 8.13 5.48 -28.45
CA ASN A 149 8.83 4.19 -28.38
C ASN A 149 7.87 2.98 -28.39
N GLY A 150 6.62 3.17 -28.78
CA GLY A 150 5.60 2.13 -28.83
C GLY A 150 4.98 1.77 -27.47
N GLU A 151 5.38 2.43 -26.39
CA GLU A 151 4.74 2.25 -25.10
C GLU A 151 3.35 2.88 -25.10
N ARG A 152 2.44 2.27 -24.32
CA ARG A 152 1.09 2.80 -24.14
C ARG A 152 0.94 3.33 -22.73
N VAL A 153 0.49 4.57 -22.62
CA VAL A 153 0.18 5.24 -21.35
C VAL A 153 -1.28 5.63 -21.27
N PRO A 154 -1.87 5.66 -20.08
CA PRO A 154 -3.24 6.09 -19.92
C PRO A 154 -3.41 7.56 -20.30
N VAL A 155 -4.51 7.87 -20.99
CA VAL A 155 -4.98 9.24 -21.24
C VAL A 155 -6.08 9.60 -20.27
N THR A 156 -6.99 8.65 -20.01
CA THR A 156 -8.11 8.83 -19.10
C THR A 156 -8.44 7.50 -18.43
N GLN A 157 -8.73 7.57 -17.16
CA GLN A 157 -9.27 6.46 -16.37
C GLN A 157 -10.59 6.91 -15.73
N ARG A 158 -11.62 6.08 -15.79
CA ARG A 158 -12.95 6.35 -15.20
C ARG A 158 -13.43 5.16 -14.40
N SER A 159 -14.18 5.45 -13.36
CA SER A 159 -14.87 4.43 -12.54
C SER A 159 -16.38 4.54 -12.72
N LYS A 160 -17.08 3.40 -12.87
CA LYS A 160 -18.54 3.36 -12.87
C LYS A 160 -19.15 3.42 -11.48
N LEU A 161 -18.42 2.97 -10.47
CA LEU A 161 -18.94 2.85 -9.10
C LEU A 161 -18.78 4.16 -8.31
N ARG A 162 -17.78 4.96 -8.66
CA ARG A 162 -17.51 6.23 -8.01
C ARG A 162 -17.27 7.24 -9.13
N ASP A 163 -17.99 8.31 -9.14
CA ASP A 163 -17.92 9.37 -10.15
C ASP A 163 -16.55 10.08 -10.14
N ALA A 164 -15.48 9.31 -10.32
CA ALA A 164 -14.11 9.73 -10.35
C ALA A 164 -13.51 9.55 -11.74
N SER A 165 -12.76 10.55 -12.21
CA SER A 165 -12.03 10.51 -13.47
C SER A 165 -10.62 11.04 -13.26
N VAL A 166 -9.65 10.38 -13.85
CA VAL A 166 -8.26 10.84 -13.93
C VAL A 166 -7.95 11.17 -15.39
N ILE A 167 -7.46 12.36 -15.65
CA ILE A 167 -7.08 12.82 -16.99
C ILE A 167 -5.59 13.13 -16.95
N TYR A 168 -4.84 12.50 -17.87
CA TYR A 168 -3.40 12.70 -17.99
C TYR A 168 -3.13 13.75 -19.08
N PHE A 169 -2.39 14.80 -18.72
CA PHE A 169 -2.00 15.86 -19.64
C PHE A 169 -0.59 15.58 -20.18
N HIS A 170 -0.53 15.09 -21.38
CA HIS A 170 0.74 14.82 -22.04
C HIS A 170 1.32 16.09 -22.65
N SER A 171 2.60 16.36 -22.41
CA SER A 171 3.27 17.55 -22.93
C SER A 171 3.23 17.65 -24.46
N GLN A 172 3.20 16.51 -25.16
CA GLN A 172 3.07 16.47 -26.64
C GLN A 172 1.74 17.05 -27.13
N ASN A 173 0.70 17.03 -26.30
CA ASN A 173 -0.63 17.56 -26.66
C ASN A 173 -0.81 19.02 -26.23
N ASN A 174 0.22 19.66 -25.70
CA ASN A 174 0.15 21.06 -25.30
C ASN A 174 0.10 21.97 -26.55
N PRO A 175 -1.02 22.67 -26.80
CA PRO A 175 -1.16 23.52 -28.00
C PRO A 175 -0.26 24.75 -27.96
N PHE A 176 0.28 25.12 -26.81
CA PHE A 176 1.18 26.27 -26.65
C PHE A 176 2.65 25.91 -26.93
N GLY A 177 2.93 24.66 -27.30
CA GLY A 177 4.27 24.18 -27.63
C GLY A 177 5.12 23.80 -26.42
N GLY A 178 6.41 23.67 -26.65
CA GLY A 178 7.38 23.30 -25.60
C GLY A 178 7.73 21.83 -25.57
N TYR A 179 7.01 20.96 -26.28
CA TYR A 179 7.27 19.51 -26.25
C TYR A 179 8.68 19.14 -26.74
N GLU A 180 9.15 19.72 -27.84
CA GLU A 180 10.50 19.44 -28.35
C GLU A 180 11.60 19.88 -27.38
N ARG A 181 11.37 20.97 -26.64
CA ARG A 181 12.26 21.40 -25.57
C ARG A 181 12.24 20.44 -24.40
N ILE A 182 11.06 20.07 -23.93
CA ILE A 182 10.90 19.08 -22.84
C ILE A 182 11.54 17.74 -23.22
N LYS A 183 11.33 17.28 -24.45
CA LYS A 183 11.95 16.08 -25.01
C LYS A 183 13.48 16.17 -25.02
N SER A 184 14.03 17.32 -25.41
CA SER A 184 15.47 17.59 -25.39
C SER A 184 16.02 17.60 -23.98
N ASP A 185 15.34 18.27 -23.05
CA ASP A 185 15.74 18.38 -21.64
C ASP A 185 15.64 17.04 -20.88
N LEU A 186 14.76 16.15 -21.34
CA LEU A 186 14.58 14.80 -20.77
C LEU A 186 15.39 13.73 -21.52
N ALA A 187 16.10 14.09 -22.59
CA ALA A 187 16.93 13.14 -23.32
C ALA A 187 18.01 12.55 -22.41
N GLY A 188 18.07 11.20 -22.35
CA GLY A 188 19.00 10.49 -21.47
C GLY A 188 18.58 10.42 -20.00
N ARG A 189 17.43 10.97 -19.62
CA ARG A 189 16.89 10.80 -18.27
C ARG A 189 16.28 9.40 -18.08
N PRO A 190 16.18 8.91 -16.84
CA PRO A 190 15.48 7.67 -16.54
C PRO A 190 14.05 7.68 -17.09
N ARG A 191 13.58 6.51 -17.55
CA ARG A 191 12.22 6.32 -18.09
C ARG A 191 11.14 6.85 -17.16
N GLU A 192 11.30 6.63 -15.87
CA GLU A 192 10.40 7.06 -14.81
C GLU A 192 10.24 8.58 -14.78
N GLU A 193 11.34 9.31 -14.90
CA GLU A 193 11.33 10.78 -14.93
C GLU A 193 10.63 11.30 -16.19
N ILE A 194 10.83 10.64 -17.34
CA ILE A 194 10.16 10.97 -18.58
C ILE A 194 8.65 10.76 -18.46
N LEU A 195 8.22 9.62 -17.93
CA LEU A 195 6.79 9.31 -17.75
C LEU A 195 6.11 10.34 -16.85
N THR A 196 6.74 10.68 -15.73
CA THR A 196 6.18 11.65 -14.79
C THR A 196 6.13 13.05 -15.34
N ARG A 197 7.24 13.56 -15.92
CA ARG A 197 7.36 14.97 -16.31
C ARG A 197 6.75 15.28 -17.67
N ALA A 198 6.84 14.36 -18.62
CA ALA A 198 6.31 14.58 -19.95
C ALA A 198 4.87 14.11 -20.14
N TYR A 199 4.46 13.09 -19.38
CA TYR A 199 3.17 12.44 -19.57
C TYR A 199 2.25 12.50 -18.34
N GLY A 200 2.75 13.03 -17.20
CA GLY A 200 1.97 13.12 -15.97
C GLY A 200 1.64 11.76 -15.34
N VAL A 201 2.30 10.68 -15.78
CA VAL A 201 2.06 9.34 -15.27
C VAL A 201 2.83 9.14 -13.98
N PRO A 202 2.17 8.88 -12.84
CA PRO A 202 2.87 8.57 -11.61
C PRO A 202 3.63 7.26 -11.78
N VAL A 203 4.91 7.31 -11.52
CA VAL A 203 5.78 6.14 -11.53
C VAL A 203 6.35 5.92 -10.16
N ARG A 204 6.74 4.69 -9.86
CA ARG A 204 7.39 4.36 -8.60
C ARG A 204 8.68 5.13 -8.47
N SER A 205 8.96 5.61 -7.27
CA SER A 205 10.26 6.20 -6.94
C SER A 205 11.37 5.21 -7.24
N SER A 206 12.51 5.70 -7.75
CA SER A 206 13.75 4.92 -7.88
C SER A 206 14.31 4.46 -6.52
N THR A 207 13.72 4.93 -5.43
CA THR A 207 14.05 4.55 -4.04
C THR A 207 13.25 3.36 -3.53
N THR A 208 12.40 2.72 -4.37
CA THR A 208 11.68 1.50 -3.94
C THR A 208 12.67 0.40 -3.57
N VAL A 209 12.41 -0.25 -2.45
CA VAL A 209 13.22 -1.36 -1.96
C VAL A 209 13.14 -2.57 -2.88
N PHE A 210 12.02 -2.73 -3.60
CA PHE A 210 11.74 -3.85 -4.49
C PHE A 210 11.63 -3.42 -5.96
N PRO A 211 12.73 -2.99 -6.61
CA PRO A 211 12.68 -2.45 -7.98
C PRO A 211 12.30 -3.51 -9.03
N MET A 212 12.46 -4.79 -8.71
CA MET A 212 12.12 -5.90 -9.61
C MET A 212 10.65 -6.34 -9.49
N PHE A 213 9.95 -5.94 -8.45
CA PHE A 213 8.53 -6.26 -8.30
C PHE A 213 7.69 -5.50 -9.33
N SER A 214 6.87 -6.20 -10.07
CA SER A 214 5.86 -5.59 -10.95
C SER A 214 4.57 -6.40 -10.95
N ARG A 215 3.44 -5.73 -11.23
CA ARG A 215 2.15 -6.43 -11.32
C ARG A 215 2.16 -7.46 -12.46
N GLU A 216 2.84 -7.16 -13.56
CA GLU A 216 2.88 -8.02 -14.74
C GLU A 216 3.68 -9.31 -14.53
N SER A 217 4.69 -9.29 -13.68
CA SER A 217 5.60 -10.44 -13.49
C SER A 217 5.39 -11.18 -12.18
N ASN A 218 4.84 -10.51 -11.15
CA ASN A 218 4.76 -11.06 -9.80
C ASN A 218 3.33 -11.27 -9.30
N VAL A 219 2.31 -10.61 -9.92
CA VAL A 219 0.92 -10.81 -9.51
C VAL A 219 0.26 -11.82 -10.43
N VAL A 220 -0.33 -12.84 -9.84
CA VAL A 220 -0.98 -13.94 -10.54
C VAL A 220 -2.45 -14.03 -10.15
N LYS A 221 -3.26 -14.64 -11.00
CA LYS A 221 -4.63 -14.95 -10.64
C LYS A 221 -4.64 -15.98 -9.52
N HIS A 222 -5.65 -15.91 -8.67
CA HIS A 222 -5.74 -16.79 -7.51
C HIS A 222 -5.83 -18.27 -7.90
N ASP A 223 -6.46 -18.58 -9.02
CA ASP A 223 -6.58 -19.93 -9.57
C ASP A 223 -5.31 -20.49 -10.24
N GLU A 224 -4.31 -19.64 -10.47
CA GLU A 224 -2.99 -20.05 -10.99
C GLU A 224 -2.03 -20.51 -9.87
N ILE A 225 -2.42 -20.33 -8.59
CA ILE A 225 -1.59 -20.74 -7.45
C ILE A 225 -1.60 -22.26 -7.31
N PRO A 226 -0.47 -22.92 -7.23
CA PRO A 226 -0.41 -24.36 -7.08
C PRO A 226 -0.99 -24.78 -5.71
N THR A 227 -1.86 -25.78 -5.75
CA THR A 227 -2.51 -26.38 -4.56
C THR A 227 -1.97 -27.75 -4.20
N THR A 228 -1.12 -28.33 -5.05
CA THR A 228 -0.50 -29.65 -4.87
C THR A 228 1.01 -29.52 -5.02
N ASP A 229 1.75 -30.41 -4.38
CA ASP A 229 3.22 -30.41 -4.38
C ASP A 229 3.81 -29.07 -3.89
N VAL A 230 3.23 -28.57 -2.81
CA VAL A 230 3.64 -27.34 -2.14
C VAL A 230 3.71 -27.54 -0.63
N THR A 231 4.59 -26.79 0.00
CA THR A 231 4.67 -26.70 1.46
C THR A 231 4.13 -25.35 1.90
N CYS A 232 3.09 -25.36 2.73
CA CYS A 232 2.43 -24.14 3.17
C CYS A 232 3.00 -23.65 4.50
N TYR A 233 3.22 -22.34 4.58
CA TYR A 233 3.71 -21.63 5.74
C TYR A 233 2.77 -20.49 6.11
N GLN A 234 2.75 -20.11 7.38
CA GLN A 234 2.10 -18.91 7.86
C GLN A 234 3.12 -17.97 8.49
N LEU A 235 3.14 -16.69 8.05
CA LEU A 235 4.08 -15.67 8.50
C LEU A 235 3.30 -14.61 9.26
N ILE A 236 3.66 -14.33 10.52
CA ILE A 236 2.85 -13.53 11.43
C ILE A 236 3.66 -12.36 12.00
N ASP A 237 3.11 -11.16 11.89
CA ASP A 237 3.58 -9.96 12.61
C ASP A 237 2.51 -9.52 13.61
N PRO A 238 2.65 -9.88 14.91
CA PRO A 238 1.68 -9.50 15.92
C PRO A 238 1.72 -8.00 16.21
N GLY A 239 0.61 -7.32 16.06
CA GLY A 239 0.48 -5.92 16.46
C GLY A 239 0.05 -5.78 17.93
N GLY A 240 0.61 -4.83 18.66
CA GLY A 240 0.16 -4.53 20.03
C GLY A 240 -1.22 -3.86 20.02
N SER A 241 -1.27 -2.60 19.57
CA SER A 241 -2.53 -1.84 19.41
C SER A 241 -3.07 -1.84 17.98
N LYS A 242 -2.34 -2.45 17.05
CA LYS A 242 -2.68 -2.57 15.65
C LYS A 242 -3.30 -3.94 15.36
N ASN A 243 -3.90 -4.09 14.19
CA ASN A 243 -4.22 -5.41 13.66
C ASN A 243 -2.93 -6.22 13.47
N TRP A 244 -3.01 -7.49 13.78
CA TRP A 244 -1.97 -8.41 13.38
C TRP A 244 -1.92 -8.50 11.86
N CYS A 245 -0.75 -8.65 11.31
CA CYS A 245 -0.57 -8.98 9.90
C CYS A 245 -0.15 -10.43 9.75
N CYS A 246 -0.69 -11.06 8.73
CA CYS A 246 -0.40 -12.46 8.45
C CYS A 246 -0.38 -12.71 6.95
N LEU A 247 0.56 -13.53 6.49
CA LEU A 247 0.65 -14.03 5.12
C LEU A 247 0.66 -15.55 5.12
N TRP A 248 -0.04 -16.16 4.16
CA TRP A 248 0.05 -17.58 3.87
C TRP A 248 0.82 -17.77 2.58
N VAL A 249 1.84 -18.58 2.62
CA VAL A 249 2.81 -18.79 1.54
C VAL A 249 2.89 -20.27 1.23
N ALA A 250 2.69 -20.64 -0.02
CA ALA A 250 3.02 -21.96 -0.54
C ALA A 250 4.38 -21.91 -1.23
N VAL A 251 5.27 -22.85 -0.93
CA VAL A 251 6.58 -22.99 -1.56
C VAL A 251 6.56 -24.25 -2.41
N ASP A 252 6.83 -24.10 -3.71
CA ASP A 252 6.87 -25.23 -4.64
C ASP A 252 8.27 -25.87 -4.74
N ALA A 253 8.36 -27.00 -5.43
CA ALA A 253 9.62 -27.76 -5.63
C ALA A 253 10.72 -26.94 -6.33
N SER A 254 10.39 -25.88 -7.05
CA SER A 254 11.37 -24.95 -7.65
C SER A 254 11.89 -23.90 -6.66
N GLY A 255 11.38 -23.88 -5.44
CA GLY A 255 11.64 -22.86 -4.43
C GLY A 255 10.95 -21.53 -4.72
N SER A 256 9.90 -21.54 -5.55
CA SER A 256 9.09 -20.35 -5.79
C SER A 256 8.08 -20.18 -4.67
N TRP A 257 7.90 -18.94 -4.25
CA TRP A 257 6.94 -18.55 -3.25
C TRP A 257 5.65 -18.07 -3.92
N TRP A 258 4.53 -18.55 -3.41
CA TRP A 258 3.19 -18.22 -3.86
C TRP A 258 2.41 -17.73 -2.66
N ILE A 259 2.33 -16.40 -2.48
CA ILE A 259 1.53 -15.80 -1.42
C ILE A 259 0.07 -15.80 -1.87
N TYR A 260 -0.73 -16.66 -1.23
CA TYR A 260 -2.09 -16.94 -1.69
C TYR A 260 -3.18 -16.33 -0.81
N ARG A 261 -2.82 -15.89 0.40
CA ARG A 261 -3.75 -15.25 1.34
C ARG A 261 -2.99 -14.25 2.20
N GLU A 262 -3.68 -13.18 2.57
CA GLU A 262 -3.22 -12.19 3.55
C GLU A 262 -4.28 -11.90 4.60
N TYR A 263 -3.86 -11.38 5.75
CA TYR A 263 -4.73 -10.79 6.75
C TYR A 263 -4.05 -9.54 7.33
N PRO A 264 -4.75 -8.41 7.50
CA PRO A 264 -6.12 -8.16 7.04
C PRO A 264 -6.21 -8.19 5.51
N ASP A 265 -7.31 -8.70 4.99
CA ASP A 265 -7.56 -8.73 3.55
C ASP A 265 -8.34 -7.50 3.07
N ASP A 266 -8.31 -7.26 1.76
CA ASP A 266 -8.95 -6.09 1.15
C ASP A 266 -10.48 -6.14 1.23
N GLN A 267 -11.05 -7.32 1.34
CA GLN A 267 -12.50 -7.49 1.42
C GLN A 267 -13.05 -7.02 2.77
N ASP A 268 -12.29 -7.19 3.83
CA ASP A 268 -12.63 -6.65 5.14
C ASP A 268 -12.55 -5.12 5.19
N TRP A 269 -11.84 -4.50 4.26
CA TRP A 269 -11.74 -3.05 4.13
C TRP A 269 -12.90 -2.43 3.37
N ALA A 270 -13.28 -3.09 2.27
CA ALA A 270 -14.35 -2.61 1.43
C ALA A 270 -15.70 -2.63 2.15
N VAL A 271 -15.84 -3.44 3.19
CA VAL A 271 -17.07 -3.63 3.94
C VAL A 271 -16.89 -3.17 5.37
N TRP A 272 -16.94 -1.85 5.59
CA TRP A 272 -17.16 -1.30 6.92
C TRP A 272 -18.48 -1.81 7.45
N LYS A 273 -18.42 -2.80 8.30
CA LYS A 273 -19.57 -3.21 9.09
C LYS A 273 -19.55 -2.43 10.38
N GLU A 274 -20.72 -1.94 10.76
CA GLU A 274 -20.96 -1.26 12.00
C GLU A 274 -20.36 -2.04 13.18
N GLY A 275 -19.51 -1.38 13.98
CA GLY A 275 -18.80 -2.01 15.11
C GLY A 275 -17.57 -2.85 14.74
N SER A 276 -17.17 -2.93 13.48
CA SER A 276 -15.97 -3.63 13.08
C SER A 276 -14.73 -2.73 13.14
N TRP A 277 -13.60 -3.32 12.91
CA TRP A 277 -12.31 -2.69 13.01
C TRP A 277 -11.99 -1.71 11.86
N SER A 278 -11.04 -0.84 12.12
CA SER A 278 -10.46 0.02 11.11
C SER A 278 -9.63 -0.82 10.14
N PRO A 279 -9.85 -0.67 8.86
CA PRO A 279 -9.09 -1.39 7.87
C PRO A 279 -7.65 -0.95 7.87
N GLY A 280 -6.79 -1.87 7.58
CA GLY A 280 -5.48 -1.60 7.18
C GLY A 280 -4.35 -1.88 8.15
N PRO A 281 -3.18 -2.18 7.58
CA PRO A 281 -1.95 -2.26 8.35
C PRO A 281 -1.71 -0.92 9.03
N GLY A 282 -1.27 -0.94 10.26
CA GLY A 282 -1.05 0.26 11.05
C GLY A 282 -2.29 0.95 11.62
N ALA A 283 -3.48 0.58 11.20
CA ALA A 283 -4.72 1.02 11.84
C ALA A 283 -4.90 0.37 13.22
N ARG A 284 -5.74 0.97 14.06
CA ARG A 284 -6.08 0.38 15.36
C ARG A 284 -6.71 -0.99 15.15
N GLY A 285 -6.24 -1.98 15.90
CA GLY A 285 -6.80 -3.31 15.89
C GLY A 285 -8.27 -3.34 16.29
N ARG A 286 -8.94 -4.43 15.96
CA ARG A 286 -10.34 -4.70 16.34
C ARG A 286 -10.55 -4.83 17.86
N GLY A 287 -9.50 -4.78 18.65
CA GLY A 287 -9.54 -5.18 20.05
C GLY A 287 -9.61 -6.69 20.24
N LEU A 288 -9.21 -7.47 19.22
CA LEU A 288 -9.12 -8.91 19.30
C LEU A 288 -7.99 -9.32 20.25
N GLY A 289 -8.26 -10.29 21.09
CA GLY A 289 -7.26 -10.98 21.88
C GLY A 289 -6.55 -12.08 21.07
N ILE A 290 -5.49 -12.66 21.63
CA ILE A 290 -4.74 -13.76 21.01
C ILE A 290 -5.68 -14.92 20.63
N ARG A 291 -6.60 -15.27 21.53
CA ARG A 291 -7.62 -16.29 21.29
C ARG A 291 -8.45 -16.03 20.02
N ASP A 292 -8.85 -14.78 19.83
CA ASP A 292 -9.69 -14.40 18.69
C ASP A 292 -8.91 -14.48 17.38
N TYR A 293 -7.62 -14.09 17.40
CA TYR A 293 -6.74 -14.26 16.23
C TYR A 293 -6.52 -15.72 15.89
N VAL A 294 -6.27 -16.58 16.89
CA VAL A 294 -6.11 -18.02 16.65
C VAL A 294 -7.36 -18.61 15.99
N LYS A 295 -8.56 -18.30 16.51
CA LYS A 295 -9.82 -18.74 15.88
C LYS A 295 -9.96 -18.24 14.46
N LEU A 296 -9.66 -16.95 14.24
CA LEU A 296 -9.76 -16.32 12.95
C LEU A 296 -8.84 -17.03 11.93
N PHE A 297 -7.60 -17.28 12.32
CA PHE A 297 -6.62 -17.91 11.42
C PHE A 297 -7.00 -19.35 11.09
N TYR A 298 -7.41 -20.12 12.09
CA TYR A 298 -7.93 -21.49 11.84
C TYR A 298 -9.16 -21.49 10.93
N THR A 299 -10.06 -20.54 11.10
CA THR A 299 -11.23 -20.40 10.21
C THR A 299 -10.81 -20.04 8.79
N MET A 300 -9.85 -19.14 8.62
CA MET A 300 -9.33 -18.76 7.31
C MET A 300 -8.61 -19.92 6.61
N GLU A 301 -8.03 -20.84 7.37
CA GLU A 301 -7.40 -22.08 6.87
C GLU A 301 -8.41 -23.19 6.56
N GLY A 302 -9.69 -22.93 6.68
CA GLY A 302 -10.76 -23.88 6.40
C GLY A 302 -10.99 -24.89 7.53
N GLY A 303 -10.39 -24.69 8.70
CA GLY A 303 -10.57 -25.52 9.89
C GLY A 303 -11.93 -25.28 10.56
N THR A 304 -12.51 -26.32 11.14
CA THR A 304 -13.67 -26.21 12.02
C THR A 304 -13.18 -25.91 13.45
N VAL A 305 -13.57 -24.77 13.98
CA VAL A 305 -13.16 -24.33 15.32
C VAL A 305 -14.21 -24.73 16.32
N THR A 306 -13.82 -25.52 17.33
CA THR A 306 -14.69 -25.92 18.45
C THR A 306 -14.17 -25.27 19.74
N GLU A 307 -15.05 -24.54 20.42
CA GLU A 307 -14.78 -23.98 21.74
C GLU A 307 -15.32 -24.90 22.81
N HIS A 308 -14.49 -25.21 23.81
CA HIS A 308 -14.87 -25.99 24.96
C HIS A 308 -15.21 -25.09 26.14
N ASP A 309 -16.05 -25.60 27.05
CA ASP A 309 -16.49 -24.87 28.26
C ASP A 309 -15.32 -24.49 29.19
N ASP A 310 -14.22 -25.21 29.13
CA ASP A 310 -12.97 -24.91 29.85
C ASP A 310 -12.11 -23.81 29.17
N GLY A 311 -12.59 -23.27 28.04
CA GLY A 311 -11.93 -22.22 27.30
C GLY A 311 -10.88 -22.72 26.32
N ARG A 312 -10.66 -24.02 26.17
CA ARG A 312 -9.81 -24.57 25.13
C ARG A 312 -10.44 -24.37 23.74
N ILE A 313 -9.60 -24.23 22.76
CA ILE A 313 -9.99 -24.20 21.35
C ILE A 313 -9.38 -25.44 20.70
N THR A 314 -10.20 -26.19 20.02
CA THR A 314 -9.72 -27.27 19.16
C THR A 314 -10.14 -26.98 17.73
N THR A 315 -9.31 -27.37 16.78
CA THR A 315 -9.62 -27.26 15.36
C THR A 315 -9.50 -28.64 14.72
N ASP A 316 -10.43 -28.93 13.83
CA ASP A 316 -10.34 -30.08 12.95
C ASP A 316 -9.97 -29.60 11.57
N THR A 317 -8.66 -29.63 11.30
CA THR A 317 -8.09 -29.26 9.98
C THR A 317 -8.00 -30.46 9.03
N THR A 318 -8.27 -31.67 9.52
CA THR A 318 -8.02 -32.93 8.78
C THR A 318 -9.03 -33.20 7.67
N LEU A 319 -10.21 -32.60 7.72
CA LEU A 319 -11.27 -32.89 6.75
C LEU A 319 -11.40 -31.85 5.63
N HIS A 320 -11.12 -30.56 5.91
CA HIS A 320 -11.33 -29.47 4.94
C HIS A 320 -10.31 -28.34 5.07
N GLY A 321 -9.33 -28.45 5.98
CA GLY A 321 -8.36 -27.38 6.26
C GLY A 321 -7.05 -27.54 5.48
N GLU A 322 -6.30 -26.45 5.44
CA GLU A 322 -4.95 -26.44 4.89
C GLU A 322 -3.97 -27.04 5.91
N THR A 323 -2.97 -27.78 5.41
CA THR A 323 -1.85 -28.23 6.23
C THR A 323 -0.76 -27.16 6.24
N ILE A 324 -0.61 -26.48 7.38
CA ILE A 324 0.48 -25.53 7.59
C ILE A 324 1.67 -26.24 8.21
N GLN A 325 2.78 -26.22 7.52
CA GLN A 325 4.03 -26.89 7.97
C GLN A 325 4.61 -26.19 9.20
N GLU A 326 4.74 -24.88 9.13
CA GLU A 326 5.24 -24.05 10.22
C GLU A 326 4.57 -22.67 10.22
N ARG A 327 4.42 -22.13 11.42
CA ARG A 327 3.95 -20.75 11.65
C ARG A 327 5.11 -19.94 12.21
N ILE A 328 5.55 -18.95 11.42
CA ILE A 328 6.72 -18.14 11.75
C ILE A 328 6.24 -16.77 12.25
N ILE A 329 6.73 -16.37 13.41
CA ILE A 329 6.29 -15.16 14.11
C ILE A 329 7.46 -14.19 14.35
N ASP A 330 7.19 -12.87 14.49
CA ASP A 330 8.19 -11.88 14.90
C ASP A 330 8.87 -12.29 16.23
N PRO A 331 10.18 -12.53 16.22
CA PRO A 331 10.90 -12.99 17.42
C PRO A 331 10.96 -11.95 18.56
N ARG A 332 10.68 -10.68 18.26
CA ARG A 332 10.63 -9.61 19.28
C ARG A 332 9.29 -9.63 19.99
N MET A 333 8.21 -9.78 19.23
CA MET A 333 6.85 -9.74 19.74
C MET A 333 6.51 -11.00 20.56
N CYS A 334 7.08 -12.15 20.21
CA CYS A 334 6.83 -13.40 20.91
C CYS A 334 7.30 -13.39 22.39
N LYS A 335 8.22 -12.49 22.74
CA LYS A 335 8.71 -12.31 24.13
C LYS A 335 7.91 -11.29 24.94
N ILE A 336 6.97 -10.59 24.32
CA ILE A 336 6.14 -9.60 25.03
C ILE A 336 5.25 -10.32 26.01
N GLN A 337 5.25 -9.81 27.25
CA GLN A 337 4.42 -10.32 28.34
C GLN A 337 3.00 -9.77 28.21
N THR A 338 2.04 -10.66 28.23
CA THR A 338 0.60 -10.34 28.24
C THR A 338 -0.03 -10.88 29.53
N PRO A 339 -1.10 -10.27 30.06
CA PRO A 339 -1.79 -10.80 31.21
C PRO A 339 -2.31 -12.23 30.94
N SER A 340 -1.99 -13.15 31.82
CA SER A 340 -2.52 -14.51 31.83
C SER A 340 -3.89 -14.56 32.48
N LYS A 341 -4.68 -15.60 32.18
CA LYS A 341 -5.98 -15.88 32.84
C LYS A 341 -5.87 -16.04 34.35
N ASP A 342 -4.74 -16.54 34.83
CA ASP A 342 -4.50 -16.81 36.23
C ASP A 342 -3.91 -15.63 37.01
N GLY A 343 -3.90 -14.45 36.42
CA GLY A 343 -3.39 -13.22 37.03
C GLY A 343 -1.87 -13.08 36.97
N GLY A 344 -1.17 -13.97 36.24
CA GLY A 344 0.24 -13.90 35.94
C GLY A 344 0.51 -13.11 34.66
N SER A 345 1.74 -13.21 34.14
CA SER A 345 2.15 -12.64 32.87
C SER A 345 2.81 -13.72 32.02
N GLU A 346 2.34 -13.91 30.82
CA GLU A 346 2.80 -14.92 29.87
C GLU A 346 3.22 -14.28 28.57
N SER A 347 4.12 -14.94 27.84
CA SER A 347 4.52 -14.47 26.53
C SER A 347 3.40 -14.70 25.51
N ILE A 348 3.38 -13.93 24.43
CA ILE A 348 2.44 -14.15 23.31
C ILE A 348 2.55 -15.59 22.82
N LEU A 349 3.77 -16.12 22.71
CA LEU A 349 4.02 -17.48 22.27
C LEU A 349 3.38 -18.52 23.18
N SER A 350 3.57 -18.38 24.51
CA SER A 350 2.96 -19.27 25.50
C SER A 350 1.43 -19.23 25.44
N ASN A 351 0.85 -18.05 25.30
CA ASN A 351 -0.59 -17.90 25.15
C ASN A 351 -1.14 -18.53 23.85
N MET A 352 -0.35 -18.58 22.79
CA MET A 352 -0.74 -19.24 21.54
C MET A 352 -0.66 -20.77 21.68
N ASP A 353 0.37 -21.26 22.36
CA ASP A 353 0.53 -22.70 22.66
C ASP A 353 -0.65 -23.25 23.46
N ASP A 354 -1.27 -22.46 24.36
CA ASP A 354 -2.48 -22.85 25.11
C ASP A 354 -3.68 -23.17 24.21
N TYR A 355 -3.63 -22.75 22.95
CA TYR A 355 -4.67 -22.99 21.94
C TYR A 355 -4.21 -23.97 20.85
N ASP A 356 -3.16 -24.74 21.08
CA ASP A 356 -2.52 -25.62 20.08
C ASP A 356 -2.05 -24.90 18.81
N PHE A 357 -1.89 -23.57 18.90
CA PHE A 357 -1.42 -22.74 17.79
C PHE A 357 0.09 -22.51 17.92
N ILE A 358 0.86 -23.51 17.53
CA ILE A 358 2.31 -23.55 17.71
C ILE A 358 2.98 -22.61 16.69
N CYS A 359 3.73 -21.63 17.18
CA CYS A 359 4.50 -20.70 16.38
C CYS A 359 6.00 -20.81 16.69
N LEU A 360 6.82 -20.65 15.66
CA LEU A 360 8.27 -20.59 15.76
C LEU A 360 8.75 -19.16 15.56
N PRO A 361 9.61 -18.61 16.42
CA PRO A 361 10.22 -17.32 16.19
C PRO A 361 11.05 -17.35 14.90
N ALA A 362 10.95 -16.32 14.06
CA ALA A 362 11.78 -16.20 12.87
C ALA A 362 13.27 -16.29 13.22
N LEU A 363 14.02 -17.04 12.44
CA LEU A 363 15.46 -17.16 12.60
C LEU A 363 16.13 -15.86 12.16
N ILE A 364 16.85 -15.22 13.11
CA ILE A 364 17.58 -13.99 12.85
C ILE A 364 19.06 -14.31 12.87
N PRO A 365 19.74 -14.31 11.70
CA PRO A 365 21.17 -14.54 11.67
C PRO A 365 21.96 -13.42 12.37
N GLY A 366 22.78 -13.76 13.34
CA GLY A 366 23.79 -12.86 13.91
C GLY A 366 23.35 -11.89 15.00
N GLY A 367 22.07 -11.77 15.33
CA GLY A 367 21.59 -11.00 16.49
C GLY A 367 21.74 -9.47 16.41
N ASP A 368 22.22 -8.90 15.32
CA ASP A 368 22.41 -7.47 15.09
C ASP A 368 21.24 -6.87 14.30
N ARG A 369 20.53 -5.92 14.93
CA ARG A 369 19.23 -5.40 14.50
C ARG A 369 19.22 -4.67 13.16
N GLY A 370 20.33 -4.13 12.70
CA GLY A 370 20.41 -3.38 11.44
C GLY A 370 20.60 -4.31 10.23
N HIS A 371 21.49 -5.25 10.35
CA HIS A 371 21.83 -6.19 9.28
C HIS A 371 20.71 -7.18 8.94
N GLU A 372 19.87 -7.51 9.90
CA GLU A 372 18.74 -8.42 9.76
C GLU A 372 17.70 -7.92 8.76
N ILE A 373 17.34 -6.64 8.84
CA ILE A 373 16.36 -6.05 7.94
C ILE A 373 16.90 -6.06 6.51
N GLU A 374 18.15 -5.63 6.33
CA GLU A 374 18.79 -5.60 5.02
C GLU A 374 18.93 -7.00 4.40
N GLN A 375 19.34 -8.00 5.20
CA GLN A 375 19.47 -9.38 4.73
C GLN A 375 18.14 -9.96 4.27
N GLY A 376 17.07 -9.73 5.02
CA GLY A 376 15.73 -10.19 4.65
C GLY A 376 15.20 -9.49 3.38
N LEU A 377 15.37 -8.18 3.28
CA LEU A 377 15.00 -7.44 2.07
C LEU A 377 15.81 -7.88 0.85
N GLN A 378 17.12 -8.16 1.03
CA GLN A 378 17.95 -8.69 -0.03
C GLN A 378 17.51 -10.09 -0.46
N ALA A 379 17.16 -10.97 0.49
CA ALA A 379 16.65 -12.31 0.18
C ALA A 379 15.34 -12.24 -0.62
N MET A 380 14.42 -11.34 -0.25
CA MET A 380 13.20 -11.08 -1.03
C MET A 380 13.51 -10.54 -2.44
N ASN A 381 14.45 -9.62 -2.57
CA ASN A 381 14.88 -9.11 -3.87
C ASN A 381 15.47 -10.23 -4.75
N ASN A 382 16.24 -11.15 -4.17
CA ASN A 382 16.79 -12.29 -4.89
C ASN A 382 15.72 -13.25 -5.43
N LEU A 383 14.59 -13.41 -4.71
CA LEU A 383 13.44 -14.18 -5.21
C LEU A 383 12.73 -13.50 -6.39
N MET A 384 12.81 -12.18 -6.50
CA MET A 384 12.19 -11.41 -7.58
C MET A 384 13.13 -11.17 -8.77
N ALA A 385 14.44 -11.48 -8.60
CA ALA A 385 15.44 -11.19 -9.61
C ALA A 385 15.33 -12.15 -10.81
N TYR A 386 15.27 -11.59 -12.01
CA TYR A 386 15.38 -12.28 -13.29
C TYR A 386 15.90 -11.31 -14.37
N ASP A 387 16.41 -11.84 -15.46
CA ASP A 387 16.96 -11.03 -16.57
C ASP A 387 15.83 -10.52 -17.47
N ARG A 388 15.46 -9.25 -17.30
CA ARG A 388 14.39 -8.61 -18.08
C ARG A 388 14.73 -8.43 -19.57
N SER A 389 15.98 -8.59 -19.97
CA SER A 389 16.37 -8.52 -21.38
C SER A 389 16.08 -9.82 -22.14
N LYS A 390 15.74 -10.87 -21.44
CA LYS A 390 15.42 -12.19 -21.98
C LYS A 390 13.94 -12.52 -21.82
N PRO A 391 13.39 -13.40 -22.66
CA PRO A 391 12.05 -13.92 -22.46
C PRO A 391 11.91 -14.58 -21.08
N VAL A 392 10.72 -14.47 -20.49
CA VAL A 392 10.39 -15.22 -19.28
C VAL A 392 10.13 -16.68 -19.66
N ASP A 393 10.85 -17.59 -19.02
CA ASP A 393 10.75 -19.04 -19.21
C ASP A 393 10.91 -19.77 -17.87
N SER A 394 11.06 -21.09 -17.91
CA SER A 394 11.19 -21.90 -16.69
C SER A 394 12.47 -21.62 -15.87
N ILE A 395 13.49 -21.01 -16.46
CA ILE A 395 14.77 -20.68 -15.83
C ILE A 395 14.86 -19.18 -15.52
N ASN A 396 14.47 -18.34 -16.46
CA ASN A 396 14.50 -16.89 -16.36
C ASN A 396 13.14 -16.34 -15.95
N ARG A 397 12.80 -16.48 -14.67
CA ARG A 397 11.54 -16.00 -14.10
C ARG A 397 11.72 -15.56 -12.65
N PRO A 398 10.87 -14.66 -12.13
CA PRO A 398 10.84 -14.42 -10.71
C PRO A 398 10.39 -15.70 -9.96
N ARG A 399 10.74 -15.79 -8.69
CA ARG A 399 10.31 -16.86 -7.77
C ARG A 399 9.48 -16.34 -6.61
N PHE A 400 8.91 -15.16 -6.76
CA PHE A 400 8.05 -14.51 -5.77
C PHE A 400 6.76 -14.09 -6.47
N TYR A 401 5.68 -14.78 -6.17
CA TYR A 401 4.37 -14.56 -6.75
C TYR A 401 3.36 -14.21 -5.66
N VAL A 402 2.43 -13.33 -5.99
CA VAL A 402 1.40 -12.85 -5.07
C VAL A 402 0.04 -12.98 -5.76
N SER A 403 -0.93 -13.57 -5.09
CA SER A 403 -2.31 -13.61 -5.55
C SER A 403 -2.86 -12.21 -5.76
N GLU A 404 -3.62 -12.00 -6.83
CA GLU A 404 -4.35 -10.75 -7.06
C GLU A 404 -5.27 -10.35 -5.90
N LYS A 405 -5.67 -11.32 -5.05
CA LYS A 405 -6.48 -11.10 -3.86
C LYS A 405 -5.71 -10.51 -2.68
N CYS A 406 -4.37 -10.56 -2.70
CA CYS A 406 -3.52 -9.99 -1.67
C CYS A 406 -3.19 -8.51 -1.99
N ALA A 407 -4.21 -7.67 -2.04
CA ALA A 407 -4.11 -6.28 -2.48
C ALA A 407 -3.20 -5.43 -1.59
N ASN A 408 -3.16 -5.72 -0.28
CA ASN A 408 -2.34 -5.01 0.68
C ASN A 408 -0.86 -5.30 0.50
N LEU A 409 -0.50 -6.58 0.37
CA LEU A 409 0.89 -6.96 0.10
C LEU A 409 1.34 -6.43 -1.26
N ILE A 410 0.50 -6.53 -2.31
CA ILE A 410 0.82 -5.96 -3.62
C ILE A 410 1.12 -4.48 -3.52
N THR A 411 0.32 -3.74 -2.74
CA THR A 411 0.53 -2.32 -2.48
C THR A 411 1.82 -2.09 -1.69
N ALA A 412 2.04 -2.86 -0.62
CA ALA A 412 3.24 -2.79 0.19
C ALA A 412 4.52 -3.00 -0.64
N MET A 413 4.56 -4.07 -1.44
CA MET A 413 5.70 -4.36 -2.33
C MET A 413 5.95 -3.27 -3.36
N ALA A 414 4.88 -2.63 -3.82
CA ALA A 414 4.96 -1.58 -4.80
C ALA A 414 5.49 -0.25 -4.23
N GLU A 415 5.16 0.07 -2.98
CA GLU A 415 5.33 1.40 -2.41
C GLU A 415 6.37 1.49 -1.29
N TYR A 416 6.87 0.33 -0.81
CA TYR A 416 7.84 0.33 0.27
C TYR A 416 9.15 1.00 -0.16
N ASP A 417 9.52 2.06 0.53
CA ASP A 417 10.77 2.78 0.31
C ASP A 417 11.60 2.88 1.60
N LEU A 418 12.90 3.15 1.46
CA LEU A 418 13.82 3.24 2.59
C LEU A 418 13.63 4.52 3.43
N GLU A 419 13.15 5.60 2.82
CA GLU A 419 12.98 6.89 3.52
C GLU A 419 11.71 6.89 4.38
N GLY A 420 10.62 6.32 3.84
CA GLY A 420 9.34 6.19 4.55
C GLY A 420 9.23 4.93 5.42
N GLY A 421 10.07 3.93 5.19
CA GLY A 421 9.92 2.54 5.59
C GLY A 421 9.27 2.24 6.94
N LEU A 422 9.81 2.80 8.05
CA LEU A 422 9.28 2.55 9.40
C LEU A 422 7.92 3.23 9.68
N LYS A 423 7.56 4.24 8.90
CA LYS A 423 6.32 5.01 9.07
C LYS A 423 5.21 4.56 8.10
N MET A 424 5.53 3.71 7.14
CA MET A 424 4.56 3.26 6.15
C MET A 424 3.57 2.28 6.77
N PRO A 425 2.27 2.46 6.54
CA PRO A 425 1.24 1.59 7.10
C PRO A 425 1.35 0.13 6.63
N TRP A 426 1.95 -0.10 5.46
CA TRP A 426 2.11 -1.42 4.82
C TRP A 426 3.34 -2.21 5.28
N LYS A 427 4.18 -1.61 6.10
CA LYS A 427 5.44 -2.20 6.58
C LYS A 427 5.24 -3.59 7.19
N ASP A 428 4.18 -3.77 7.93
CA ASP A 428 3.93 -5.01 8.68
C ASP A 428 3.78 -6.23 7.74
N PHE A 429 3.26 -6.05 6.51
CA PHE A 429 3.23 -7.11 5.49
C PHE A 429 4.61 -7.42 4.92
N ILE A 430 5.44 -6.39 4.74
CA ILE A 430 6.84 -6.59 4.34
C ILE A 430 7.61 -7.34 5.43
N ASP A 431 7.37 -6.99 6.69
CA ASP A 431 7.98 -7.69 7.83
C ASP A 431 7.56 -9.17 7.87
N CYS A 432 6.28 -9.50 7.64
CA CYS A 432 5.85 -10.90 7.51
C CYS A 432 6.64 -11.64 6.43
N ALA A 433 6.69 -11.14 5.21
CA ALA A 433 7.41 -11.77 4.11
C ALA A 433 8.92 -11.88 4.43
N ARG A 434 9.49 -10.86 5.07
CA ARG A 434 10.89 -10.84 5.51
C ARG A 434 11.19 -11.93 6.54
N TYR A 435 10.29 -12.21 7.50
CA TYR A 435 10.47 -13.29 8.48
C TYR A 435 10.59 -14.66 7.80
N GLY A 436 9.78 -14.92 6.80
CA GLY A 436 9.93 -16.12 5.97
C GLY A 436 11.26 -16.16 5.23
N ALA A 437 11.69 -15.01 4.67
CA ALA A 437 12.93 -14.92 3.91
C ALA A 437 14.18 -15.13 4.76
N VAL A 438 14.23 -14.59 5.97
CA VAL A 438 15.38 -14.78 6.88
C VAL A 438 15.39 -16.18 7.51
N THR A 439 14.20 -16.76 7.74
CA THR A 439 14.10 -18.15 8.23
C THR A 439 14.47 -19.15 7.16
N GLY A 440 14.31 -18.80 5.88
CA GLY A 440 14.65 -19.65 4.76
C GLY A 440 13.65 -20.78 4.56
N ILE A 441 12.35 -20.44 4.46
CA ILE A 441 11.31 -21.42 4.17
C ILE A 441 11.55 -22.10 2.83
N TYR A 442 11.27 -23.38 2.77
CA TYR A 442 11.60 -24.24 1.62
C TYR A 442 10.50 -25.26 1.34
N HIS A 443 10.54 -25.89 0.18
CA HIS A 443 9.68 -27.02 -0.14
C HIS A 443 10.16 -28.26 0.62
N GLY A 444 9.32 -28.80 1.51
CA GLY A 444 9.57 -30.05 2.20
C GLY A 444 9.14 -31.23 1.31
N GLU A 445 10.04 -32.15 1.02
CA GLU A 445 9.62 -33.43 0.44
C GLU A 445 8.79 -34.18 1.49
N GLU A 446 7.60 -34.67 1.14
CA GLU A 446 6.90 -35.63 1.96
C GLU A 446 7.79 -36.89 2.06
N PHE A 447 8.39 -37.12 3.22
CA PHE A 447 9.07 -38.36 3.50
C PHE A 447 8.03 -39.48 3.57
N THR A 448 7.77 -40.12 2.46
CA THR A 448 6.84 -41.25 2.37
C THR A 448 7.34 -42.52 3.02
N GLU A 449 8.59 -42.58 3.43
CA GLU A 449 9.13 -43.68 4.26
C GLU A 449 10.28 -43.17 5.14
N ALA A 450 10.29 -43.60 6.41
CA ALA A 450 11.46 -43.43 7.25
C ALA A 450 12.67 -44.03 6.56
N PRO A 451 13.78 -43.33 6.34
CA PRO A 451 14.97 -43.91 5.72
C PRO A 451 15.37 -45.13 6.53
N ALA A 452 15.49 -46.26 5.86
CA ALA A 452 16.02 -47.48 6.45
C ALA A 452 17.26 -47.09 7.26
N GLN A 453 17.30 -47.49 8.54
CA GLN A 453 18.41 -47.15 9.42
C GLN A 453 19.73 -47.53 8.71
N VAL A 454 20.44 -46.53 8.25
CA VAL A 454 21.81 -46.74 7.77
C VAL A 454 22.61 -47.12 8.99
N GLN A 455 22.89 -48.41 9.11
CA GLN A 455 23.85 -48.89 10.09
C GLN A 455 25.20 -48.25 9.75
N LEU A 456 25.57 -47.23 10.50
CA LEU A 456 26.89 -46.66 10.43
C LEU A 456 27.89 -47.80 10.76
N PRO A 457 28.90 -48.01 9.92
CA PRO A 457 29.93 -48.99 10.24
C PRO A 457 30.52 -48.61 11.61
N SER A 458 30.54 -49.59 12.51
CA SER A 458 31.17 -49.42 13.82
C SER A 458 32.65 -49.21 13.61
N TYR A 459 33.12 -47.98 13.66
CA TYR A 459 34.54 -47.71 13.79
C TYR A 459 34.98 -48.20 15.15
N GLY A 460 35.75 -49.34 15.15
CA GLY A 460 36.34 -49.87 16.35
C GLY A 460 37.17 -48.81 17.08
N ALA A 461 36.91 -48.66 18.36
CA ALA A 461 37.64 -47.72 19.18
C ALA A 461 39.14 -47.99 19.07
N PRO A 462 40.03 -46.99 18.89
CA PRO A 462 41.46 -47.18 18.83
C PRO A 462 41.94 -47.79 20.17
N LYS A 463 42.63 -48.93 20.11
CA LYS A 463 43.31 -49.53 21.25
C LYS A 463 44.30 -48.52 21.80
N ARG A 464 44.09 -48.03 23.03
CA ARG A 464 45.08 -47.27 23.78
C ARG A 464 46.31 -48.18 24.00
N SER A 465 47.42 -47.85 23.38
CA SER A 465 48.72 -48.43 23.74
C SER A 465 49.20 -47.71 25.00
N ASN A 466 49.38 -48.47 26.07
CA ASN A 466 50.13 -48.00 27.21
C ASN A 466 51.59 -47.83 26.80
N ALA A 467 52.01 -46.60 26.65
CA ALA A 467 53.42 -46.26 26.58
C ALA A 467 53.80 -45.57 27.88
N ASP A 468 54.56 -46.31 28.68
CA ASP A 468 55.23 -45.84 29.88
C ASP A 468 56.16 -44.66 29.53
N TRP A 469 55.97 -43.56 30.26
CA TRP A 469 57.03 -42.56 30.39
C TRP A 469 57.58 -42.59 31.81
N ARG A 470 58.85 -43.00 31.90
CA ARG A 470 59.71 -42.67 33.03
C ARG A 470 60.32 -41.28 32.87
#